data_d52358029dc19cbf7b1ecc07938574cf
#
_entry.id   d52358029dc19cbf7b1ecc07938574cf
#
_cell.length_a   1.000
_cell.length_b   1.000
_cell.length_c   1.000
_cell.angle_alpha   90.00
_cell.angle_beta   90.00
_cell.angle_gamma   90.00
#
_symmetry.space_group_name_H-M   'P 1'
#
loop_
_entity.id
_entity.type
_entity.pdbx_description
1 polymer ?
#
loop_
_entity_poly.entity_id
_entity_poly.type
_entity_poly.pdbx_seq_one_letter_code
_entity_poly.pdbx_strand_id
1 'polypeptide(L)'
;MIKNWLVTGDTHGQVLERLSHIGYPPDETALIILGDMGLNFYLNKTDRKNKRNVNATGFRIYAVRGNHEERPENLFMEQMYDEDVDGGVYYEPEFPNIRYLFDGESYNIHGYSVLVIGGAYSVDKWYRLGDRPEDTDSWTGWFKDEQLTKKEMDEIGAWVEGKRYDFVLTHTCPISWEPRDLFLSGLDQSKVDKSMELWLEDIKSKIDWEVWLCGHYHDDRLIRPGAEMYFHDIESLDTIWERWQDPESLDWWLKKDPNLSLIHISEPTRQAEIS
;
A
#
# COMPACT_ATOMS: atom_id res chain seq x y z
N MET A 1 -7.47 21.28 7.65
CA MET A 1 -8.32 20.13 7.28
C MET A 1 -8.00 19.74 5.86
N ILE A 2 -7.61 18.52 5.64
CA ILE A 2 -7.29 17.96 4.31
C ILE A 2 -8.58 17.89 3.49
N LYS A 3 -8.50 18.33 2.25
CA LYS A 3 -9.63 18.33 1.28
C LYS A 3 -9.38 17.39 0.11
N ASN A 4 -8.10 17.23 -0.27
CA ASN A 4 -7.70 16.42 -1.41
C ASN A 4 -6.90 15.22 -0.90
N TRP A 5 -7.41 14.03 -1.09
CA TRP A 5 -6.75 12.79 -0.73
C TRP A 5 -6.31 12.06 -1.99
N LEU A 6 -5.01 12.00 -2.18
CA LEU A 6 -4.38 11.41 -3.36
C LEU A 6 -3.67 10.13 -2.98
N VAL A 7 -3.55 9.21 -3.93
CA VAL A 7 -2.80 7.97 -3.80
C VAL A 7 -1.78 7.83 -4.93
N THR A 8 -0.64 7.22 -4.65
CA THR A 8 0.39 6.83 -5.62
C THR A 8 1.10 5.57 -5.15
N GLY A 9 1.84 4.90 -6.04
CA GLY A 9 2.69 3.76 -5.69
C GLY A 9 4.05 4.16 -5.14
N ASP A 10 4.98 3.25 -5.27
CA ASP A 10 6.35 3.32 -4.78
C ASP A 10 7.08 4.58 -5.24
N THR A 11 7.75 5.25 -4.33
CA THR A 11 8.51 6.47 -4.67
C THR A 11 10.02 6.30 -4.54
N HIS A 12 10.49 5.29 -3.80
CA HIS A 12 11.92 5.00 -3.58
C HIS A 12 12.76 6.26 -3.28
N GLY A 13 12.22 7.14 -2.42
CA GLY A 13 12.87 8.40 -2.04
C GLY A 13 12.63 9.58 -3.00
N GLN A 14 11.91 9.36 -4.10
CA GLN A 14 11.58 10.42 -5.09
C GLN A 14 10.24 11.13 -4.76
N VAL A 15 9.90 11.22 -3.49
CA VAL A 15 8.65 11.85 -3.03
C VAL A 15 8.50 13.28 -3.55
N LEU A 16 9.58 14.08 -3.58
CA LEU A 16 9.52 15.46 -4.08
C LEU A 16 9.17 15.55 -5.56
N GLU A 17 9.65 14.60 -6.36
CA GLU A 17 9.29 14.51 -7.78
C GLU A 17 7.79 14.25 -7.90
N ARG A 18 7.28 13.27 -7.14
CA ARG A 18 5.85 12.94 -7.13
C ARG A 18 5.00 14.16 -6.72
N LEU A 19 5.39 14.86 -5.66
CA LEU A 19 4.70 16.06 -5.19
C LEU A 19 4.71 17.20 -6.21
N SER A 20 5.73 17.30 -7.05
CA SER A 20 5.84 18.35 -8.08
C SER A 20 4.76 18.26 -9.17
N HIS A 21 4.12 17.10 -9.32
CA HIS A 21 3.03 16.88 -10.27
C HIS A 21 1.64 17.16 -9.68
N ILE A 22 1.55 17.48 -8.38
CA ILE A 22 0.28 17.76 -7.70
C ILE A 22 -0.06 19.24 -7.86
N GLY A 23 -1.21 19.52 -8.47
CA GLY A 23 -1.71 20.89 -8.72
C GLY A 23 -2.59 21.46 -7.61
N TYR A 24 -2.71 20.80 -6.46
CA TYR A 24 -3.52 21.24 -5.32
C TYR A 24 -2.69 21.97 -4.26
N PRO A 25 -3.31 22.84 -3.43
CA PRO A 25 -2.61 23.50 -2.32
C PRO A 25 -2.03 22.49 -1.33
N PRO A 26 -0.73 22.59 -0.97
CA PRO A 26 -0.08 21.63 -0.10
C PRO A 26 -0.74 21.44 1.27
N ASP A 27 -1.17 22.55 1.91
CA ASP A 27 -1.78 22.55 3.23
C ASP A 27 -3.22 21.97 3.28
N GLU A 28 -3.82 21.74 2.11
CA GLU A 28 -5.14 21.13 1.95
C GLU A 28 -5.07 19.72 1.32
N THR A 29 -3.85 19.20 1.10
CA THR A 29 -3.65 17.96 0.33
C THR A 29 -2.84 16.93 1.10
N ALA A 30 -3.32 15.71 1.12
CA ALA A 30 -2.61 14.52 1.58
C ALA A 30 -2.28 13.59 0.41
N LEU A 31 -1.08 13.00 0.44
CA LEU A 31 -0.66 11.95 -0.48
C LEU A 31 -0.44 10.66 0.30
N ILE A 32 -1.16 9.60 -0.06
CA ILE A 32 -0.94 8.25 0.43
C ILE A 32 0.02 7.55 -0.52
N ILE A 33 1.11 6.98 0.00
CA ILE A 33 2.09 6.22 -0.76
C ILE A 33 1.93 4.73 -0.39
N LEU A 34 1.68 3.90 -1.40
CA LEU A 34 1.38 2.46 -1.23
C LEU A 34 2.63 1.60 -1.00
N GLY A 35 3.47 2.04 -0.08
CA GLY A 35 4.72 1.39 0.30
C GLY A 35 5.93 1.96 -0.43
N ASP A 36 7.10 1.51 0.00
CA ASP A 36 8.41 1.90 -0.55
C ASP A 36 8.55 3.42 -0.75
N MET A 37 8.13 4.18 0.28
CA MET A 37 8.31 5.62 0.27
C MET A 37 9.80 6.00 0.18
N GLY A 38 10.70 5.17 0.76
CA GLY A 38 12.14 5.29 0.65
C GLY A 38 12.73 6.41 1.53
N LEU A 39 12.01 6.86 2.55
CA LEU A 39 12.51 7.84 3.52
C LEU A 39 13.14 7.21 4.77
N ASN A 40 13.07 5.87 4.90
CA ASN A 40 13.71 5.07 5.95
C ASN A 40 14.57 3.95 5.36
N PHE A 41 15.22 4.21 4.22
CA PHE A 41 16.00 3.20 3.51
C PHE A 41 17.48 3.19 3.91
N TYR A 42 18.16 4.34 3.89
CA TYR A 42 19.60 4.44 4.17
C TYR A 42 19.92 4.49 5.66
N LEU A 43 18.99 4.81 6.50
CA LEU A 43 19.09 4.98 7.96
C LEU A 43 20.19 5.95 8.39
N ASN A 44 20.37 7.02 7.62
CA ASN A 44 21.46 7.98 7.81
C ASN A 44 21.03 9.42 7.45
N LYS A 45 22.05 10.29 7.26
CA LYS A 45 21.84 11.71 6.93
C LYS A 45 21.07 11.95 5.62
N THR A 46 21.10 10.98 4.69
CA THR A 46 20.36 11.08 3.42
C THR A 46 18.87 11.06 3.68
N ASP A 47 18.38 10.08 4.44
CA ASP A 47 16.96 9.98 4.77
C ASP A 47 16.49 11.21 5.55
N ARG A 48 17.27 11.63 6.54
CA ARG A 48 16.94 12.84 7.32
C ARG A 48 16.88 14.09 6.45
N LYS A 49 17.77 14.23 5.46
CA LYS A 49 17.73 15.33 4.50
C LYS A 49 16.47 15.26 3.62
N ASN A 50 16.15 14.05 3.12
CA ASN A 50 14.96 13.84 2.29
C ASN A 50 13.69 14.13 3.07
N LYS A 51 13.55 13.60 4.29
CA LYS A 51 12.41 13.89 5.19
C LYS A 51 12.25 15.39 5.44
N ARG A 52 13.34 16.12 5.72
CA ARG A 52 13.29 17.56 5.91
C ARG A 52 12.75 18.29 4.68
N ASN A 53 13.22 17.91 3.50
CA ASN A 53 12.79 18.53 2.26
C ASN A 53 11.30 18.23 1.97
N VAL A 54 10.87 16.97 2.15
CA VAL A 54 9.47 16.56 1.98
C VAL A 54 8.58 17.29 2.99
N ASN A 55 8.97 17.30 4.27
CA ASN A 55 8.21 17.98 5.33
C ASN A 55 8.06 19.49 5.07
N ALA A 56 9.06 20.12 4.47
CA ALA A 56 9.05 21.55 4.15
C ALA A 56 8.09 21.92 3.02
N THR A 57 7.59 20.98 2.24
CA THR A 57 6.62 21.24 1.16
C THR A 57 5.24 21.63 1.67
N GLY A 58 4.89 21.22 2.88
CA GLY A 58 3.59 21.46 3.50
C GLY A 58 2.51 20.42 3.13
N PHE A 59 2.78 19.52 2.19
CA PHE A 59 1.90 18.37 1.94
C PHE A 59 1.90 17.43 3.15
N ARG A 60 0.75 16.83 3.46
CA ARG A 60 0.65 15.72 4.40
C ARG A 60 0.93 14.42 3.66
N ILE A 61 1.89 13.63 4.16
CA ILE A 61 2.26 12.34 3.57
C ILE A 61 1.83 11.23 4.52
N TYR A 62 1.15 10.23 3.99
CA TYR A 62 0.81 8.99 4.69
C TYR A 62 1.45 7.82 3.97
N ALA A 63 2.26 7.04 4.66
CA ALA A 63 2.94 5.88 4.09
C ALA A 63 2.29 4.59 4.57
N VAL A 64 1.90 3.74 3.64
CA VAL A 64 1.78 2.31 3.85
C VAL A 64 3.21 1.76 3.92
N ARG A 65 3.49 0.79 4.76
CA ARG A 65 4.83 0.21 4.88
C ARG A 65 5.18 -0.63 3.65
N GLY A 66 6.35 -0.36 3.06
CA GLY A 66 6.94 -1.17 1.98
C GLY A 66 7.89 -2.25 2.47
N ASN A 67 8.64 -2.86 1.55
CA ASN A 67 9.71 -3.82 1.85
C ASN A 67 11.11 -3.20 1.78
N HIS A 68 11.26 -2.04 1.16
CA HIS A 68 12.53 -1.31 1.06
C HIS A 68 12.65 -0.16 2.07
N GLU A 69 12.16 -0.38 3.29
CA GLU A 69 12.30 0.61 4.36
C GLU A 69 12.21 -0.04 5.75
N GLU A 70 12.92 0.57 6.70
CA GLU A 70 12.90 0.15 8.09
C GLU A 70 11.52 0.44 8.71
N ARG A 71 11.04 -0.48 9.53
CA ARG A 71 9.79 -0.32 10.28
C ARG A 71 9.85 0.88 11.22
N PRO A 72 8.79 1.69 11.33
CA PRO A 72 8.72 2.80 12.28
C PRO A 72 9.00 2.39 13.74
N GLU A 73 8.57 1.20 14.14
CA GLU A 73 8.78 0.64 15.48
C GLU A 73 10.27 0.48 15.81
N ASN A 74 11.07 0.03 14.84
CA ASN A 74 12.52 -0.14 15.01
C ASN A 74 13.26 1.19 15.06
N LEU A 75 12.67 2.25 14.52
CA LEU A 75 13.19 3.61 14.54
C LEU A 75 12.75 4.40 15.76
N PHE A 76 12.01 3.77 16.68
CA PHE A 76 11.49 4.39 17.90
C PHE A 76 10.68 5.66 17.62
N MET A 77 9.92 5.67 16.52
CA MET A 77 9.03 6.78 16.20
C MET A 77 7.93 6.91 17.25
N GLU A 78 7.48 8.14 17.46
CA GLU A 78 6.36 8.39 18.33
C GLU A 78 5.04 7.97 17.69
N GLN A 79 4.07 7.61 18.52
CA GLN A 79 2.72 7.31 18.09
C GLN A 79 1.80 8.47 18.46
N MET A 80 0.87 8.79 17.59
CA MET A 80 -0.18 9.76 17.87
C MET A 80 -1.50 9.31 17.26
N TYR A 81 -2.60 9.83 17.79
CA TYR A 81 -3.88 9.79 17.11
C TYR A 81 -3.93 10.93 16.11
N ASP A 82 -4.20 10.65 14.86
CA ASP A 82 -4.30 11.65 13.78
C ASP A 82 -5.78 11.80 13.39
N GLU A 83 -6.32 13.00 13.64
CA GLU A 83 -7.73 13.32 13.35
C GLU A 83 -8.08 13.31 11.85
N ASP A 84 -7.08 13.51 10.96
CA ASP A 84 -7.30 13.51 9.53
C ASP A 84 -7.60 12.11 8.97
N VAL A 85 -7.18 11.04 9.67
CA VAL A 85 -7.43 9.63 9.30
C VAL A 85 -8.26 8.86 10.33
N ASP A 86 -8.63 9.52 11.44
CA ASP A 86 -9.37 8.93 12.55
C ASP A 86 -8.71 7.65 13.10
N GLY A 87 -7.39 7.69 13.32
CA GLY A 87 -6.63 6.53 13.74
C GLY A 87 -5.22 6.80 14.23
N GLY A 88 -4.55 5.75 14.72
CA GLY A 88 -3.17 5.81 15.19
C GLY A 88 -2.17 5.85 14.03
N VAL A 89 -1.12 6.66 14.17
CA VAL A 89 -0.02 6.73 13.20
C VAL A 89 1.32 6.82 13.93
N TYR A 90 2.40 6.36 13.29
CA TYR A 90 3.77 6.71 13.69
C TYR A 90 4.21 8.01 13.03
N TYR A 91 5.05 8.77 13.70
CA TYR A 91 5.66 9.97 13.18
C TYR A 91 6.96 10.34 13.92
N GLU A 92 7.75 11.20 13.30
CA GLU A 92 8.89 11.85 13.94
C GLU A 92 8.53 13.31 14.22
N PRO A 93 8.66 13.81 15.47
CA PRO A 93 8.34 15.20 15.81
C PRO A 93 9.09 16.25 14.98
N GLU A 94 10.28 15.90 14.46
CA GLU A 94 11.06 16.77 13.55
C GLU A 94 10.40 16.91 12.17
N PHE A 95 9.57 15.92 11.76
CA PHE A 95 8.94 15.86 10.43
C PHE A 95 7.43 15.67 10.52
N PRO A 96 6.70 16.61 11.14
CA PRO A 96 5.30 16.42 11.51
C PRO A 96 4.31 16.31 10.34
N ASN A 97 4.74 16.43 9.11
CA ASN A 97 3.89 16.22 7.94
C ASN A 97 4.04 14.80 7.35
N ILE A 98 4.92 13.96 7.89
CA ILE A 98 5.14 12.60 7.43
C ILE A 98 4.56 11.64 8.48
N ARG A 99 3.64 10.80 8.07
CA ARG A 99 2.92 9.82 8.88
C ARG A 99 3.13 8.42 8.30
N TYR A 100 3.21 7.43 9.18
CA TYR A 100 3.28 6.02 8.81
C TYR A 100 2.06 5.33 9.39
N LEU A 101 1.28 4.71 8.53
CA LEU A 101 0.04 4.02 8.90
C LEU A 101 0.38 2.66 9.55
N PHE A 102 -0.44 2.24 10.51
CA PHE A 102 -0.26 0.94 11.16
C PHE A 102 -0.77 -0.19 10.27
N ASP A 103 -0.04 -1.31 10.27
CA ASP A 103 -0.50 -2.51 9.61
C ASP A 103 -1.73 -3.12 10.31
N GLY A 104 -2.74 -3.47 9.55
CA GLY A 104 -3.99 -4.06 10.05
C GLY A 104 -4.96 -3.07 10.68
N GLU A 105 -4.63 -1.78 10.71
CA GLU A 105 -5.51 -0.75 11.27
C GLU A 105 -6.63 -0.39 10.29
N SER A 106 -7.75 0.01 10.86
CA SER A 106 -8.93 0.50 10.14
C SER A 106 -9.06 1.99 10.36
N TYR A 107 -8.99 2.76 9.29
CA TYR A 107 -9.04 4.22 9.29
C TYR A 107 -10.36 4.75 8.73
N ASN A 108 -10.69 6.00 9.05
CA ASN A 108 -11.69 6.77 8.33
C ASN A 108 -10.98 7.91 7.61
N ILE A 109 -10.75 7.74 6.32
CA ILE A 109 -10.07 8.73 5.47
C ILE A 109 -11.10 9.40 4.56
N HIS A 110 -11.36 10.67 4.76
CA HIS A 110 -12.31 11.44 3.95
C HIS A 110 -13.74 10.86 3.94
N GLY A 111 -14.11 10.15 4.99
CA GLY A 111 -15.40 9.47 5.10
C GLY A 111 -15.42 8.03 4.58
N TYR A 112 -14.35 7.57 3.95
CA TYR A 112 -14.18 6.18 3.54
C TYR A 112 -13.62 5.33 4.67
N SER A 113 -14.16 4.12 4.83
CA SER A 113 -13.57 3.08 5.67
C SER A 113 -12.40 2.42 4.94
N VAL A 114 -11.20 2.49 5.53
CA VAL A 114 -9.94 2.11 4.86
C VAL A 114 -9.19 1.09 5.71
N LEU A 115 -8.85 -0.07 5.15
CA LEU A 115 -7.92 -1.02 5.73
C LEU A 115 -6.52 -0.81 5.16
N VAL A 116 -5.49 -0.83 6.00
CA VAL A 116 -4.09 -0.68 5.58
C VAL A 116 -3.29 -1.92 5.96
N ILE A 117 -2.54 -2.48 5.00
CA ILE A 117 -1.64 -3.62 5.21
C ILE A 117 -0.36 -3.42 4.39
N GLY A 118 0.75 -3.22 5.07
CA GLY A 118 2.06 -3.04 4.44
C GLY A 118 2.89 -4.32 4.35
N GLY A 119 4.03 -4.20 3.67
CA GLY A 119 5.04 -5.23 3.54
C GLY A 119 4.90 -6.12 2.30
N ALA A 120 6.04 -6.63 1.87
CA ALA A 120 6.19 -7.58 0.77
C ALA A 120 7.55 -8.28 0.89
N TYR A 121 7.78 -9.30 0.06
CA TYR A 121 9.08 -9.96 -0.04
C TYR A 121 9.97 -9.29 -1.08
N SER A 122 11.23 -9.00 -0.73
CA SER A 122 12.24 -8.47 -1.66
C SER A 122 12.83 -9.59 -2.50
N VAL A 123 12.48 -9.63 -3.80
CA VAL A 123 13.02 -10.62 -4.74
C VAL A 123 14.54 -10.52 -4.92
N ASP A 124 15.12 -9.38 -4.61
CA ASP A 124 16.57 -9.11 -4.66
C ASP A 124 17.27 -9.29 -3.30
N LYS A 125 16.58 -9.85 -2.29
CA LYS A 125 17.10 -10.15 -0.94
C LYS A 125 18.51 -10.74 -0.97
N TRP A 126 18.71 -11.81 -1.73
CA TRP A 126 19.99 -12.53 -1.78
C TRP A 126 21.08 -11.72 -2.46
N TYR A 127 20.73 -10.88 -3.44
CA TYR A 127 21.68 -9.94 -4.04
C TYR A 127 22.12 -8.88 -3.01
N ARG A 128 21.20 -8.33 -2.23
CA ARG A 128 21.48 -7.32 -1.20
C ARG A 128 22.29 -7.88 -0.04
N LEU A 129 21.98 -9.08 0.40
CA LEU A 129 22.73 -9.76 1.46
C LEU A 129 24.15 -10.14 0.98
N GLY A 130 24.31 -10.57 -0.27
CA GLY A 130 25.55 -11.18 -0.74
C GLY A 130 25.90 -12.44 0.06
N ASP A 131 27.15 -12.51 0.58
CA ASP A 131 27.61 -13.63 1.43
C ASP A 131 27.31 -13.41 2.94
N ARG A 132 26.56 -12.38 3.31
CA ARG A 132 26.24 -12.06 4.70
C ARG A 132 25.05 -12.89 5.18
N PRO A 133 25.03 -13.28 6.46
CA PRO A 133 23.87 -13.96 7.03
C PRO A 133 22.67 -13.00 7.17
N GLU A 134 21.46 -13.56 7.23
CA GLU A 134 20.22 -12.77 7.34
C GLU A 134 20.10 -11.97 8.64
N ASP A 135 20.81 -12.39 9.70
CA ASP A 135 20.85 -11.73 11.01
C ASP A 135 22.02 -10.75 11.16
N THR A 136 22.64 -10.34 10.03
CA THR A 136 23.75 -9.39 10.07
C THR A 136 23.32 -8.02 10.58
N ASP A 137 24.12 -7.40 11.44
CA ASP A 137 23.92 -6.00 11.89
C ASP A 137 24.41 -4.95 10.85
N SER A 138 25.05 -5.41 9.77
CA SER A 138 25.53 -4.51 8.71
C SER A 138 24.38 -4.12 7.81
N TRP A 139 24.26 -2.81 7.53
CA TRP A 139 23.29 -2.32 6.55
C TRP A 139 23.53 -2.97 5.18
N THR A 140 22.49 -3.57 4.62
CA THR A 140 22.54 -4.29 3.35
C THR A 140 21.56 -3.74 2.33
N GLY A 141 20.63 -2.88 2.78
CA GLY A 141 19.48 -2.44 2.01
C GLY A 141 18.36 -3.49 1.92
N TRP A 142 18.47 -4.56 2.70
CA TRP A 142 17.39 -5.52 2.94
C TRP A 142 16.99 -5.47 4.42
N PHE A 143 15.71 -5.56 4.69
CA PHE A 143 15.13 -5.49 6.03
C PHE A 143 14.52 -6.83 6.38
N LYS A 144 14.96 -7.43 7.50
CA LYS A 144 14.58 -8.80 7.90
C LYS A 144 13.10 -8.98 8.25
N ASP A 145 12.44 -7.90 8.55
CA ASP A 145 11.02 -7.82 8.92
C ASP A 145 10.18 -7.11 7.85
N GLU A 146 10.64 -7.15 6.59
CA GLU A 146 9.96 -6.60 5.42
C GLU A 146 8.53 -7.15 5.23
N GLN A 147 8.29 -8.39 5.62
CA GLN A 147 6.98 -9.04 5.63
C GLN A 147 6.37 -9.05 7.04
N LEU A 148 5.07 -9.22 7.12
CA LEU A 148 4.41 -9.54 8.39
C LEU A 148 4.82 -10.94 8.85
N THR A 149 5.01 -11.09 10.15
CA THR A 149 5.17 -12.40 10.76
C THR A 149 3.85 -13.19 10.74
N LYS A 150 3.93 -14.52 10.85
CA LYS A 150 2.73 -15.36 10.95
C LYS A 150 1.80 -14.93 12.09
N LYS A 151 2.38 -14.48 13.22
CA LYS A 151 1.61 -14.00 14.35
C LYS A 151 0.83 -12.72 14.02
N GLU A 152 1.49 -11.73 13.39
CA GLU A 152 0.85 -10.49 12.94
C GLU A 152 -0.26 -10.79 11.92
N MET A 153 0.00 -11.69 10.97
CA MET A 153 -1.00 -12.14 9.99
C MET A 153 -2.23 -12.77 10.66
N ASP A 154 -2.04 -13.62 11.66
CA ASP A 154 -3.12 -14.28 12.37
C ASP A 154 -3.93 -13.26 13.21
N GLU A 155 -3.27 -12.32 13.88
CA GLU A 155 -3.90 -11.26 14.67
C GLU A 155 -4.71 -10.31 13.78
N ILE A 156 -4.14 -9.84 12.68
CA ILE A 156 -4.81 -8.96 11.71
C ILE A 156 -5.98 -9.71 11.06
N GLY A 157 -5.75 -10.97 10.62
CA GLY A 157 -6.79 -11.78 9.99
C GLY A 157 -8.02 -11.96 10.88
N ALA A 158 -7.80 -12.26 12.16
CA ALA A 158 -8.89 -12.39 13.13
C ALA A 158 -9.60 -11.04 13.40
N TRP A 159 -8.87 -9.93 13.35
CA TRP A 159 -9.42 -8.59 13.57
C TRP A 159 -10.28 -8.11 12.42
N VAL A 160 -9.90 -8.39 11.18
CA VAL A 160 -10.59 -7.86 9.98
C VAL A 160 -11.73 -8.76 9.50
N GLU A 161 -11.77 -10.03 9.90
CA GLU A 161 -12.75 -11.02 9.43
C GLU A 161 -14.20 -10.53 9.58
N GLY A 162 -14.95 -10.60 8.47
CA GLY A 162 -16.36 -10.18 8.40
C GLY A 162 -16.58 -8.66 8.37
N LYS A 163 -15.53 -7.86 8.35
CA LYS A 163 -15.64 -6.39 8.22
C LYS A 163 -15.79 -5.98 6.76
N ARG A 164 -16.35 -4.78 6.56
CA ARG A 164 -16.49 -4.13 5.28
C ARG A 164 -15.60 -2.90 5.20
N TYR A 165 -14.96 -2.71 4.04
CA TYR A 165 -14.11 -1.56 3.74
C TYR A 165 -14.47 -0.96 2.38
N ASP A 166 -14.45 0.36 2.30
CA ASP A 166 -14.57 1.07 1.04
C ASP A 166 -13.26 0.96 0.26
N PHE A 167 -12.13 1.08 0.96
CA PHE A 167 -10.80 0.88 0.40
C PHE A 167 -9.97 -0.12 1.20
N VAL A 168 -9.18 -0.93 0.50
CA VAL A 168 -8.08 -1.71 1.05
C VAL A 168 -6.79 -1.22 0.40
N LEU A 169 -5.85 -0.73 1.19
CA LEU A 169 -4.57 -0.20 0.73
C LEU A 169 -3.47 -1.17 1.17
N THR A 170 -2.78 -1.77 0.21
CA THR A 170 -1.71 -2.71 0.52
C THR A 170 -0.43 -2.34 -0.24
N HIS A 171 0.73 -2.83 0.22
CA HIS A 171 1.94 -2.69 -0.59
C HIS A 171 1.96 -3.74 -1.69
N THR A 172 2.00 -5.05 -1.37
CA THR A 172 1.82 -6.12 -2.37
C THR A 172 0.34 -6.47 -2.58
N CYS A 173 0.03 -7.41 -3.45
CA CYS A 173 -1.34 -7.80 -3.81
C CYS A 173 -1.64 -9.27 -3.49
N PRO A 174 -2.92 -9.69 -3.44
CA PRO A 174 -3.31 -11.10 -3.45
C PRO A 174 -2.64 -11.89 -4.57
N ILE A 175 -2.22 -13.14 -4.30
CA ILE A 175 -1.42 -13.94 -5.24
C ILE A 175 -2.09 -14.17 -6.61
N SER A 176 -3.41 -14.17 -6.65
CA SER A 176 -4.15 -14.31 -7.92
C SER A 176 -4.03 -13.07 -8.82
N TRP A 177 -3.53 -11.94 -8.29
CA TRP A 177 -3.39 -10.67 -8.99
C TRP A 177 -1.95 -10.32 -9.35
N GLU A 178 -0.98 -11.19 -9.01
CA GLU A 178 0.41 -10.97 -9.38
C GLU A 178 0.56 -10.72 -10.88
N PRO A 179 1.28 -9.66 -11.29
CA PRO A 179 1.53 -9.35 -12.69
C PRO A 179 2.64 -10.25 -13.25
N ARG A 180 2.34 -11.52 -13.50
CA ARG A 180 3.33 -12.54 -13.91
C ARG A 180 4.03 -12.21 -15.22
N ASP A 181 3.45 -11.37 -16.05
CA ASP A 181 4.04 -10.83 -17.27
C ASP A 181 5.22 -9.89 -17.02
N LEU A 182 5.31 -9.29 -15.83
CA LEU A 182 6.42 -8.42 -15.41
C LEU A 182 7.55 -9.19 -14.73
N PHE A 183 7.37 -10.47 -14.43
CA PHE A 183 8.38 -11.23 -13.71
C PHE A 183 9.66 -11.38 -14.54
N LEU A 184 10.80 -11.11 -13.91
CA LEU A 184 12.11 -11.23 -14.55
C LEU A 184 12.36 -12.66 -15.02
N SER A 185 12.66 -12.81 -16.32
CA SER A 185 12.91 -14.08 -17.01
C SER A 185 14.18 -14.75 -16.52
N GLY A 186 14.52 -15.00 -15.47
CA GLY A 186 15.76 -15.60 -14.92
C GLY A 186 15.69 -15.77 -13.41
N LEU A 187 14.66 -15.23 -12.82
CA LEU A 187 14.38 -15.38 -11.40
C LEU A 187 13.58 -16.66 -11.16
N ASP A 188 14.14 -17.57 -10.37
CA ASP A 188 13.45 -18.80 -9.96
C ASP A 188 12.34 -18.45 -8.95
N GLN A 189 11.12 -18.35 -9.43
CA GLN A 189 9.95 -18.00 -8.63
C GLN A 189 9.67 -19.00 -7.50
N SER A 190 10.20 -20.22 -7.54
CA SER A 190 10.05 -21.20 -6.47
C SER A 190 10.82 -20.82 -5.20
N LYS A 191 11.74 -19.86 -5.30
CA LYS A 191 12.55 -19.36 -4.19
C LYS A 191 12.05 -18.04 -3.61
N VAL A 192 11.02 -17.48 -4.20
CA VAL A 192 10.37 -16.25 -3.72
C VAL A 192 9.36 -16.63 -2.64
N ASP A 193 9.48 -16.01 -1.48
CA ASP A 193 8.50 -16.20 -0.41
C ASP A 193 7.21 -15.47 -0.76
N LYS A 194 6.14 -16.21 -0.97
CA LYS A 194 4.81 -15.72 -1.33
C LYS A 194 3.82 -15.71 -0.15
N SER A 195 4.35 -15.75 1.07
CA SER A 195 3.50 -15.85 2.26
C SER A 195 2.54 -14.67 2.40
N MET A 196 3.00 -13.45 2.08
CA MET A 196 2.16 -12.25 2.10
C MET A 196 1.04 -12.31 1.06
N GLU A 197 1.37 -12.62 -0.20
CA GLU A 197 0.40 -12.68 -1.31
C GLU A 197 -0.63 -13.80 -1.09
N LEU A 198 -0.20 -14.96 -0.56
CA LEU A 198 -1.10 -16.06 -0.21
C LEU A 198 -2.03 -15.69 0.95
N TRP A 199 -1.50 -14.99 1.96
CA TRP A 199 -2.30 -14.53 3.08
C TRP A 199 -3.27 -13.41 2.66
N LEU A 200 -2.86 -12.48 1.80
CA LEU A 200 -3.76 -11.46 1.26
C LEU A 200 -4.87 -12.07 0.41
N GLU A 201 -4.62 -13.20 -0.28
CA GLU A 201 -5.67 -13.96 -0.97
C GLU A 201 -6.71 -14.51 0.01
N ASP A 202 -6.28 -14.98 1.18
CA ASP A 202 -7.18 -15.43 2.25
C ASP A 202 -7.97 -14.24 2.84
N ILE A 203 -7.29 -13.12 3.16
CA ILE A 203 -7.94 -11.88 3.61
C ILE A 203 -9.00 -11.40 2.63
N LYS A 204 -8.68 -11.38 1.33
CA LYS A 204 -9.61 -10.98 0.26
C LYS A 204 -10.94 -11.75 0.32
N SER A 205 -10.89 -13.00 0.75
CA SER A 205 -12.07 -13.86 0.87
C SER A 205 -12.83 -13.69 2.20
N LYS A 206 -12.21 -13.08 3.21
CA LYS A 206 -12.74 -12.94 4.58
C LYS A 206 -13.35 -11.58 4.88
N ILE A 207 -13.07 -10.60 4.06
CA ILE A 207 -13.59 -9.24 4.21
C ILE A 207 -14.49 -8.87 3.04
N ASP A 208 -15.38 -7.91 3.26
CA ASP A 208 -16.15 -7.27 2.21
C ASP A 208 -15.43 -5.97 1.82
N TRP A 209 -15.16 -5.76 0.54
CA TRP A 209 -14.38 -4.62 0.05
C TRP A 209 -14.87 -4.14 -1.32
N GLU A 210 -14.77 -2.82 -1.56
CA GLU A 210 -15.19 -2.20 -2.83
C GLU A 210 -14.00 -1.90 -3.74
N VAL A 211 -12.95 -1.29 -3.18
CA VAL A 211 -11.75 -0.89 -3.94
C VAL A 211 -10.48 -1.39 -3.23
N TRP A 212 -9.58 -2.00 -3.99
CA TRP A 212 -8.28 -2.47 -3.49
C TRP A 212 -7.15 -1.86 -4.30
N LEU A 213 -6.27 -1.11 -3.64
CA LEU A 213 -5.13 -0.43 -4.27
C LEU A 213 -3.83 -1.02 -3.73
N CYS A 214 -2.86 -1.29 -4.62
CA CYS A 214 -1.55 -1.81 -4.25
C CYS A 214 -0.42 -1.18 -5.06
N GLY A 215 0.83 -1.33 -4.58
CA GLY A 215 2.08 -0.92 -5.24
C GLY A 215 2.99 -2.10 -5.58
N HIS A 216 4.27 -2.01 -5.21
CA HIS A 216 5.30 -3.06 -5.21
C HIS A 216 5.79 -3.53 -6.59
N TYR A 217 4.94 -3.72 -7.55
CA TYR A 217 5.31 -4.30 -8.86
C TYR A 217 5.75 -3.26 -9.89
N HIS A 218 5.84 -1.99 -9.53
CA HIS A 218 6.28 -0.88 -10.37
C HIS A 218 5.52 -0.77 -11.69
N ASP A 219 4.21 -0.89 -11.63
CA ASP A 219 3.33 -0.77 -12.78
C ASP A 219 2.05 -0.03 -12.44
N ASP A 220 1.54 0.71 -13.41
CA ASP A 220 0.26 1.40 -13.33
C ASP A 220 -0.74 0.60 -14.17
N ARG A 221 -1.59 -0.19 -13.51
CA ARG A 221 -2.59 -1.00 -14.21
C ARG A 221 -3.86 -1.24 -13.43
N LEU A 222 -4.93 -1.38 -14.18
CA LEU A 222 -6.13 -1.99 -13.70
C LEU A 222 -5.94 -3.51 -13.66
N ILE A 223 -6.08 -4.10 -12.48
CA ILE A 223 -5.99 -5.56 -12.29
C ILE A 223 -7.31 -6.23 -12.67
N ARG A 224 -8.39 -5.69 -12.14
CA ARG A 224 -9.79 -6.08 -12.34
C ARG A 224 -10.70 -4.96 -11.86
N PRO A 225 -12.02 -4.99 -12.12
CA PRO A 225 -12.96 -4.07 -11.52
C PRO A 225 -12.79 -4.00 -9.99
N GLY A 226 -12.62 -2.79 -9.46
CA GLY A 226 -12.37 -2.53 -8.06
C GLY A 226 -10.93 -2.80 -7.58
N ALA A 227 -9.99 -3.26 -8.42
CA ALA A 227 -8.62 -3.51 -8.00
C ALA A 227 -7.61 -2.88 -8.97
N GLU A 228 -6.72 -2.04 -8.45
CA GLU A 228 -5.75 -1.28 -9.22
C GLU A 228 -4.35 -1.33 -8.58
N MET A 229 -3.34 -1.29 -9.44
CA MET A 229 -1.92 -1.22 -9.07
C MET A 229 -1.37 0.14 -9.48
N TYR A 230 -0.60 0.75 -8.59
CA TYR A 230 -0.04 2.08 -8.75
C TYR A 230 1.49 2.05 -8.68
N PHE A 231 2.10 2.84 -9.53
CA PHE A 231 3.52 3.15 -9.49
C PHE A 231 3.75 4.65 -9.66
N HIS A 232 3.59 5.19 -10.89
CA HIS A 232 3.82 6.60 -11.18
C HIS A 232 2.56 7.45 -11.12
N ASP A 233 1.42 6.86 -11.36
CA ASP A 233 0.16 7.58 -11.39
C ASP A 233 -0.20 8.17 -10.03
N ILE A 234 -0.84 9.33 -10.05
CA ILE A 234 -1.38 10.02 -8.88
C ILE A 234 -2.85 10.26 -9.14
N GLU A 235 -3.69 9.73 -8.28
CA GLU A 235 -5.13 9.87 -8.45
C GLU A 235 -5.83 10.18 -7.11
N SER A 236 -6.99 10.84 -7.15
CA SER A 236 -7.74 11.08 -5.92
C SER A 236 -8.59 9.88 -5.53
N LEU A 237 -8.75 9.65 -4.23
CA LEU A 237 -9.63 8.59 -3.72
C LEU A 237 -11.06 8.79 -4.23
N ASP A 238 -11.55 10.03 -4.33
CA ASP A 238 -12.89 10.34 -4.84
C ASP A 238 -13.03 9.94 -6.31
N THR A 239 -12.03 10.25 -7.16
CA THR A 239 -12.05 9.88 -8.58
C THR A 239 -12.06 8.36 -8.76
N ILE A 240 -11.24 7.64 -7.96
CA ILE A 240 -11.20 6.18 -7.98
C ILE A 240 -12.55 5.61 -7.51
N TRP A 241 -13.09 6.14 -6.42
CA TRP A 241 -14.37 5.71 -5.90
C TRP A 241 -15.50 5.91 -6.91
N GLU A 242 -15.63 7.12 -7.50
CA GLU A 242 -16.65 7.43 -8.51
C GLU A 242 -16.54 6.50 -9.72
N ARG A 243 -15.32 6.19 -10.18
CA ARG A 243 -15.06 5.24 -11.27
C ARG A 243 -15.71 3.88 -11.01
N TRP A 244 -15.57 3.35 -9.81
CA TRP A 244 -16.04 2.00 -9.48
C TRP A 244 -17.50 1.97 -9.02
N GLN A 245 -18.11 3.10 -8.70
CA GLN A 245 -19.54 3.20 -8.42
C GLN A 245 -20.37 3.44 -9.70
N ASP A 246 -19.75 3.87 -10.81
CA ASP A 246 -20.45 4.11 -12.06
C ASP A 246 -20.56 2.84 -12.94
N PRO A 247 -21.77 2.29 -13.15
CA PRO A 247 -21.96 1.10 -13.98
C PRO A 247 -21.50 1.27 -15.43
N GLU A 248 -21.55 2.49 -15.99
CA GLU A 248 -21.11 2.76 -17.37
C GLU A 248 -19.57 2.72 -17.47
N SER A 249 -18.88 3.18 -16.46
CA SER A 249 -17.42 3.04 -16.33
C SER A 249 -17.01 1.57 -16.28
N LEU A 250 -17.69 0.76 -15.48
CA LEU A 250 -17.44 -0.67 -15.40
C LEU A 250 -17.64 -1.37 -16.76
N ASP A 251 -18.74 -1.08 -17.45
CA ASP A 251 -19.05 -1.61 -18.80
C ASP A 251 -17.99 -1.19 -19.84
N TRP A 252 -17.47 0.04 -19.74
CA TRP A 252 -16.44 0.54 -20.62
C TRP A 252 -15.11 -0.21 -20.42
N TRP A 253 -14.71 -0.44 -19.16
CA TRP A 253 -13.51 -1.19 -18.82
C TRP A 253 -13.59 -2.66 -19.27
N LEU A 254 -14.70 -3.33 -19.05
CA LEU A 254 -14.95 -4.71 -19.50
C LEU A 254 -14.88 -4.84 -21.03
N LYS A 255 -15.24 -3.80 -21.78
CA LYS A 255 -15.13 -3.77 -23.25
C LYS A 255 -13.70 -3.49 -23.72
N LYS A 256 -12.90 -2.76 -22.94
CA LYS A 256 -11.53 -2.38 -23.28
C LYS A 256 -10.55 -3.54 -23.12
N ASP A 257 -10.76 -4.38 -22.11
CA ASP A 257 -9.99 -5.61 -21.90
C ASP A 257 -10.91 -6.83 -21.88
N PRO A 258 -11.07 -7.52 -23.03
CA PRO A 258 -11.90 -8.74 -23.13
C PRO A 258 -11.44 -9.88 -22.21
N ASN A 259 -10.19 -9.86 -21.72
CA ASN A 259 -9.68 -10.87 -20.80
C ASN A 259 -10.18 -10.66 -19.37
N LEU A 260 -10.57 -9.43 -18.99
CA LEU A 260 -11.23 -9.15 -17.72
C LEU A 260 -12.61 -9.82 -17.61
N SER A 261 -13.29 -10.04 -18.71
CA SER A 261 -14.63 -10.68 -18.75
C SER A 261 -14.61 -12.15 -18.35
N LEU A 262 -13.44 -12.80 -18.30
CA LEU A 262 -13.30 -14.23 -18.01
C LEU A 262 -12.86 -14.52 -16.56
N ILE A 263 -12.53 -13.51 -15.78
CA ILE A 263 -12.16 -13.68 -14.37
C ILE A 263 -13.40 -13.42 -13.53
N HIS A 264 -14.13 -14.47 -13.22
CA HIS A 264 -15.22 -14.60 -12.27
C HIS A 264 -15.63 -13.30 -11.55
N ILE A 265 -16.62 -12.61 -12.08
CA ILE A 265 -17.57 -11.86 -11.25
C ILE A 265 -18.41 -12.93 -10.56
N SER A 266 -17.96 -13.43 -9.42
CA SER A 266 -18.88 -14.11 -8.51
C SER A 266 -19.81 -13.01 -8.03
N GLU A 267 -21.06 -13.06 -8.50
CA GLU A 267 -22.13 -12.26 -7.92
C GLU A 267 -22.06 -12.36 -6.39
N PRO A 268 -22.18 -11.24 -5.66
CA PRO A 268 -22.45 -11.33 -4.25
C PRO A 268 -23.72 -12.16 -4.12
N THR A 269 -23.62 -13.28 -3.45
CA THR A 269 -24.75 -14.16 -3.15
C THR A 269 -25.80 -13.34 -2.41
N ARG A 270 -26.78 -12.81 -3.15
CA ARG A 270 -28.07 -12.43 -2.61
C ARG A 270 -28.78 -13.72 -2.18
N GLN A 271 -28.42 -14.17 -0.98
CA GLN A 271 -29.19 -15.17 -0.26
C GLN A 271 -29.30 -14.75 1.21
N ALA A 272 -30.18 -13.81 1.45
CA ALA A 272 -30.85 -13.66 2.74
C ALA A 272 -32.05 -12.73 2.57
N GLU A 273 -33.07 -13.23 1.89
CA GLU A 273 -34.45 -12.82 2.16
C GLU A 273 -35.36 -13.88 1.56
N ILE A 274 -35.85 -14.76 2.41
CA ILE A 274 -37.18 -15.39 2.44
C ILE A 274 -37.13 -16.53 3.48
N SER A 275 -37.48 -16.24 4.70
CA SER A 275 -38.41 -17.05 5.54
C SER A 275 -38.54 -16.40 6.90
#